data_75cd5687d53bad901e52d93f440d1c2a
#
_entry.id   75cd5687d53bad901e52d93f440d1c2a
#
_cell.length_a   1.000
_cell.length_b   1.000
_cell.length_c   1.000
_cell.angle_alpha   90.00
_cell.angle_beta   90.00
_cell.angle_gamma   90.00
#
_symmetry.space_group_name_H-M   'P 1'
#
loop_
_entity.id
_entity.type
_entity.pdbx_description
1 polymer ?
#
loop_
_entity_poly.entity_id
_entity_poly.type
_entity_poly.pdbx_seq_one_letter_code
_entity_poly.pdbx_strand_id
1 'polypeptide(L)'
;LLASSAASDVYKRQKILAALAVALILGSVIYLVYQKFYVGVIFSRSFAVTLVGMTVLTCMVTLAISSNIVISLGMVGALSIVRFRTAIKDPMDLLYLFWAITSGITAGAGMYALTLLTAVIIILMITLFYHKQQNGRIYIAVIHYQGTQAGDEIIRCFGKRKYFVKSKTMRNEKTEMAVEIYCRQNDMEFMEKIRDIGGVEDVTLIQYNGEYHG
;
A
#
# COMPACT_ATOMS: atom_id res chain seq x y z
N LEU A 1 30.40 -23.75 39.17
CA LEU A 1 29.45 -24.39 38.25
C LEU A 1 28.05 -23.73 38.33
N LEU A 2 27.48 -23.52 39.53
CA LEU A 2 26.15 -22.88 39.66
C LEU A 2 26.12 -21.40 39.24
N ALA A 3 27.16 -20.63 39.54
CA ALA A 3 27.24 -19.21 39.12
C ALA A 3 27.39 -19.03 37.57
N SER A 4 28.08 -19.96 36.94
CA SER A 4 28.24 -19.97 35.46
C SER A 4 26.91 -20.31 34.75
N SER A 5 26.12 -21.23 35.31
CA SER A 5 24.80 -21.58 34.79
C SER A 5 23.80 -20.42 34.94
N ALA A 6 23.76 -19.77 36.10
CA ALA A 6 22.89 -18.61 36.33
C ALA A 6 23.23 -17.43 35.40
N ALA A 7 24.52 -17.16 35.21
CA ALA A 7 24.95 -16.11 34.26
C ALA A 7 24.57 -16.41 32.80
N SER A 8 24.66 -17.68 32.38
CA SER A 8 24.23 -18.08 31.02
C SER A 8 22.72 -17.96 30.82
N ASP A 9 21.92 -18.24 31.84
CA ASP A 9 20.46 -18.12 31.76
C ASP A 9 19.99 -16.65 31.76
N VAL A 10 20.63 -15.79 32.53
CA VAL A 10 20.38 -14.34 32.50
C VAL A 10 20.73 -13.77 31.13
N TYR A 11 21.86 -14.15 30.54
CA TYR A 11 22.29 -13.70 29.23
C TYR A 11 21.33 -14.16 28.11
N LYS A 12 20.81 -15.40 28.20
CA LYS A 12 19.79 -15.89 27.22
C LYS A 12 18.49 -15.12 27.36
N ARG A 13 18.00 -14.85 28.54
CA ARG A 13 16.80 -14.05 28.82
C ARG A 13 16.95 -12.62 28.27
N GLN A 14 18.11 -12.01 28.49
CA GLN A 14 18.40 -10.68 28.00
C GLN A 14 18.41 -10.61 26.47
N LYS A 15 18.98 -11.61 25.79
CA LYS A 15 18.95 -11.72 24.32
C LYS A 15 17.52 -11.84 23.79
N ILE A 16 16.68 -12.65 24.42
CA ILE A 16 15.27 -12.82 24.01
C ILE A 16 14.52 -11.50 24.14
N LEU A 17 14.65 -10.82 25.30
CA LEU A 17 14.00 -9.53 25.52
C LEU A 17 14.49 -8.47 24.54
N ALA A 18 15.79 -8.41 24.26
CA ALA A 18 16.37 -7.49 23.31
C ALA A 18 15.83 -7.75 21.88
N ALA A 19 15.77 -9.00 21.44
CA ALA A 19 15.23 -9.36 20.13
C ALA A 19 13.76 -8.98 19.98
N LEU A 20 12.94 -9.24 20.99
CA LEU A 20 11.52 -8.87 21.00
C LEU A 20 11.32 -7.34 21.02
N ALA A 21 12.14 -6.61 21.80
CA ALA A 21 12.10 -5.15 21.81
C ALA A 21 12.46 -4.56 20.43
N VAL A 22 13.51 -5.08 19.81
CA VAL A 22 13.91 -4.68 18.44
C VAL A 22 12.81 -5.00 17.43
N ALA A 23 12.19 -6.19 17.51
CA ALA A 23 11.10 -6.58 16.63
C ALA A 23 9.88 -5.64 16.79
N LEU A 24 9.56 -5.25 18.00
CA LEU A 24 8.45 -4.32 18.29
C LEU A 24 8.75 -2.91 17.76
N ILE A 25 9.98 -2.42 17.92
CA ILE A 25 10.42 -1.13 17.37
C ILE A 25 10.33 -1.15 15.83
N LEU A 26 10.86 -2.21 15.20
CA LEU A 26 10.81 -2.36 13.74
C LEU A 26 9.37 -2.47 13.22
N GLY A 27 8.53 -3.27 13.88
CA GLY A 27 7.12 -3.35 13.55
C GLY A 27 6.43 -1.99 13.64
N SER A 28 6.75 -1.19 14.66
CA SER A 28 6.24 0.18 14.81
C SER A 28 6.75 1.10 13.70
N VAL A 29 8.00 0.98 13.27
CA VAL A 29 8.55 1.72 12.13
C VAL A 29 7.80 1.34 10.84
N ILE A 30 7.58 0.05 10.58
CA ILE A 30 6.81 -0.42 9.43
C ILE A 30 5.39 0.14 9.46
N TYR A 31 4.74 0.14 10.61
CA TYR A 31 3.42 0.76 10.81
C TYR A 31 3.41 2.23 10.42
N LEU A 32 4.38 3.03 10.89
CA LEU A 32 4.48 4.45 10.58
C LEU A 32 4.75 4.70 9.09
N VAL A 33 5.63 3.91 8.48
CA VAL A 33 5.92 3.99 7.03
C VAL A 33 4.68 3.65 6.23
N TYR A 34 3.97 2.57 6.59
CA TYR A 34 2.71 2.19 5.96
C TYR A 34 1.67 3.31 6.07
N GLN A 35 1.48 3.89 7.25
CA GLN A 35 0.53 4.99 7.46
C GLN A 35 0.87 6.23 6.62
N LYS A 36 2.15 6.55 6.47
CA LYS A 36 2.61 7.76 5.76
C LYS A 36 2.58 7.61 4.24
N PHE A 37 2.92 6.44 3.73
CA PHE A 37 3.10 6.19 2.30
C PHE A 37 1.96 5.35 1.69
N TYR A 38 0.86 5.17 2.42
CA TYR A 38 -0.30 4.45 1.89
C TYR A 38 -0.97 5.24 0.76
N VAL A 39 -1.11 4.62 -0.41
CA VAL A 39 -1.70 5.21 -1.62
C VAL A 39 -3.04 4.55 -1.99
N GLY A 40 -3.46 3.51 -1.25
CA GLY A 40 -4.70 2.77 -1.52
C GLY A 40 -5.99 3.55 -1.22
N VAL A 41 -7.11 2.99 -1.64
CA VAL A 41 -8.45 3.61 -1.53
C VAL A 41 -8.92 3.76 -0.09
N ILE A 42 -8.64 2.77 0.74
CA ILE A 42 -9.07 2.74 2.15
C ILE A 42 -7.89 2.28 3.03
N PHE A 43 -7.40 3.19 3.88
CA PHE A 43 -6.41 2.83 4.90
C PHE A 43 -7.00 1.82 5.88
N SER A 44 -6.46 0.61 5.91
CA SER A 44 -6.87 -0.43 6.86
C SER A 44 -6.02 -0.39 8.13
N ARG A 45 -6.58 0.19 9.19
CA ARG A 45 -5.93 0.21 10.51
C ARG A 45 -5.66 -1.21 11.04
N SER A 46 -6.57 -2.14 10.77
CA SER A 46 -6.42 -3.56 11.14
C SER A 46 -5.20 -4.19 10.48
N PHE A 47 -4.99 -3.93 9.19
CA PHE A 47 -3.83 -4.43 8.46
C PHE A 47 -2.52 -3.84 9.01
N ALA A 48 -2.49 -2.53 9.28
CA ALA A 48 -1.32 -1.86 9.85
C ALA A 48 -0.91 -2.47 11.22
N VAL A 49 -1.87 -2.77 12.10
CA VAL A 49 -1.62 -3.46 13.37
C VAL A 49 -1.14 -4.89 13.16
N THR A 50 -1.68 -5.58 12.15
CA THR A 50 -1.25 -6.94 11.80
C THR A 50 0.23 -6.98 11.39
N LEU A 51 0.77 -5.95 10.72
CA LEU A 51 2.19 -5.88 10.37
C LEU A 51 3.08 -5.88 11.62
N VAL A 52 2.71 -5.10 12.64
CA VAL A 52 3.44 -5.11 13.94
C VAL A 52 3.37 -6.49 14.59
N GLY A 53 2.17 -7.08 14.65
CA GLY A 53 1.97 -8.41 15.20
C GLY A 53 2.78 -9.47 14.46
N MET A 54 2.81 -9.43 13.13
CA MET A 54 3.59 -10.36 12.29
C MET A 54 5.08 -10.26 12.56
N THR A 55 5.63 -9.04 12.73
CA THR A 55 7.06 -8.84 13.05
C THR A 55 7.41 -9.48 14.40
N VAL A 56 6.59 -9.28 15.40
CA VAL A 56 6.82 -9.87 16.74
C VAL A 56 6.64 -11.39 16.74
N LEU A 57 5.58 -11.89 16.09
CA LEU A 57 5.32 -13.33 15.97
C LEU A 57 6.44 -14.07 15.24
N THR A 58 6.90 -13.55 14.11
CA THR A 58 8.00 -14.18 13.36
C THR A 58 9.33 -14.13 14.10
N CYS A 59 9.59 -13.07 14.87
CA CYS A 59 10.73 -13.00 15.78
C CYS A 59 10.66 -14.10 16.85
N MET A 60 9.49 -14.26 17.48
CA MET A 60 9.27 -15.28 18.52
C MET A 60 9.42 -16.70 17.95
N VAL A 61 8.87 -16.94 16.74
CA VAL A 61 9.02 -18.20 16.02
C VAL A 61 10.50 -18.51 15.75
N THR A 62 11.26 -17.53 15.27
CA THR A 62 12.70 -17.69 14.97
C THR A 62 13.51 -17.98 16.23
N LEU A 63 13.23 -17.32 17.35
CA LEU A 63 13.85 -17.60 18.64
C LEU A 63 13.54 -19.03 19.14
N ALA A 64 12.29 -19.49 18.97
CA ALA A 64 11.89 -20.85 19.31
C ALA A 64 12.60 -21.90 18.45
N ILE A 65 12.68 -21.65 17.13
CA ILE A 65 13.39 -22.50 16.17
C ILE A 65 14.87 -22.61 16.51
N SER A 66 15.52 -21.51 16.86
CA SER A 66 16.95 -21.50 17.19
C SER A 66 17.27 -22.27 18.48
N SER A 67 16.28 -22.51 19.34
CA SER A 67 16.44 -23.23 20.60
C SER A 67 16.33 -24.74 20.47
N ASN A 68 15.58 -25.27 19.50
CA ASN A 68 15.36 -26.70 19.34
C ASN A 68 14.95 -27.07 17.88
N ILE A 69 15.73 -27.95 17.27
CA ILE A 69 15.51 -28.40 15.87
C ILE A 69 14.18 -29.16 15.71
N VAL A 70 13.73 -29.90 16.72
CA VAL A 70 12.46 -30.65 16.67
C VAL A 70 11.26 -29.69 16.59
N ILE A 71 11.30 -28.59 17.35
CA ILE A 71 10.29 -27.54 17.31
C ILE A 71 10.28 -26.86 15.95
N SER A 72 11.46 -26.65 15.35
CA SER A 72 11.66 -26.11 14.00
C SER A 72 10.88 -26.88 12.95
N LEU A 73 11.07 -28.21 12.91
CA LEU A 73 10.38 -29.06 11.92
C LEU A 73 8.86 -29.08 12.15
N GLY A 74 8.42 -29.16 13.39
CA GLY A 74 7.00 -29.12 13.74
C GLY A 74 6.32 -27.81 13.32
N MET A 75 7.00 -26.69 13.49
CA MET A 75 6.48 -25.36 13.18
C MET A 75 6.42 -25.10 11.67
N VAL A 76 7.42 -25.52 10.90
CA VAL A 76 7.39 -25.48 9.43
C VAL A 76 6.22 -26.33 8.90
N GLY A 77 6.00 -27.52 9.47
CA GLY A 77 4.85 -28.36 9.13
C GLY A 77 3.51 -27.68 9.46
N ALA A 78 3.38 -27.09 10.62
CA ALA A 78 2.16 -26.39 11.05
C ALA A 78 1.86 -25.16 10.16
N LEU A 79 2.87 -24.34 9.84
CA LEU A 79 2.71 -23.16 8.97
C LEU A 79 2.35 -23.56 7.53
N SER A 80 2.78 -24.70 7.06
CA SER A 80 2.46 -25.24 5.73
C SER A 80 0.97 -25.56 5.55
N ILE A 81 0.23 -25.80 6.64
CA ILE A 81 -1.21 -26.09 6.61
C ILE A 81 -2.04 -24.80 6.59
N VAL A 82 -1.46 -23.68 6.99
CA VAL A 82 -2.16 -22.37 7.02
C VAL A 82 -2.37 -21.86 5.60
N ARG A 83 -3.60 -21.99 5.11
CA ARG A 83 -4.01 -21.46 3.81
C ARG A 83 -4.76 -20.14 4.00
N PHE A 84 -4.20 -19.06 3.51
CA PHE A 84 -4.93 -17.79 3.42
C PHE A 84 -6.02 -17.89 2.39
N ARG A 85 -7.28 -17.66 2.79
CA ARG A 85 -8.45 -17.66 1.88
C ARG A 85 -8.80 -16.27 1.38
N THR A 86 -8.25 -15.22 1.99
CA THR A 86 -8.46 -13.83 1.58
C THR A 86 -7.36 -13.41 0.63
N ALA A 87 -7.74 -13.00 -0.58
CA ALA A 87 -6.79 -12.40 -1.52
C ALA A 87 -6.35 -11.02 -0.98
N ILE A 88 -5.04 -10.81 -0.90
CA ILE A 88 -4.47 -9.48 -0.67
C ILE A 88 -4.65 -8.74 -2.00
N LYS A 89 -5.50 -7.69 -2.00
CA LYS A 89 -5.87 -6.98 -3.22
C LYS A 89 -4.76 -6.08 -3.75
N ASP A 90 -4.02 -5.43 -2.83
CA ASP A 90 -2.97 -4.48 -3.17
C ASP A 90 -1.58 -5.13 -3.17
N PRO A 91 -0.80 -5.03 -4.28
CA PRO A 91 0.57 -5.53 -4.34
C PRO A 91 1.50 -4.87 -3.30
N MET A 92 1.22 -3.61 -2.94
CA MET A 92 1.99 -2.88 -1.93
C MET A 92 1.79 -3.45 -0.53
N ASP A 93 0.59 -3.92 -0.19
CA ASP A 93 0.31 -4.57 1.10
C ASP A 93 1.14 -5.85 1.26
N LEU A 94 1.32 -6.59 0.15
CA LEU A 94 2.15 -7.77 0.13
C LEU A 94 3.63 -7.44 0.43
N LEU A 95 4.15 -6.34 -0.13
CA LEU A 95 5.51 -5.87 0.15
C LEU A 95 5.69 -5.56 1.64
N TYR A 96 4.76 -4.82 2.25
CA TYR A 96 4.82 -4.51 3.68
C TYR A 96 4.74 -5.77 4.55
N LEU A 97 3.90 -6.74 4.17
CA LEU A 97 3.77 -8.00 4.87
C LEU A 97 5.09 -8.80 4.85
N PHE A 98 5.71 -8.94 3.67
CA PHE A 98 6.99 -9.62 3.54
C PHE A 98 8.11 -8.89 4.28
N TRP A 99 8.10 -7.56 4.27
CA TRP A 99 9.06 -6.79 5.05
C TRP A 99 8.90 -7.02 6.56
N ALA A 100 7.67 -7.06 7.06
CA ALA A 100 7.37 -7.35 8.47
C ALA A 100 7.88 -8.75 8.87
N ILE A 101 7.57 -9.78 8.06
CA ILE A 101 8.01 -11.16 8.29
C ILE A 101 9.54 -11.26 8.31
N THR A 102 10.20 -10.71 7.29
CA THR A 102 11.67 -10.78 7.16
C THR A 102 12.36 -10.04 8.29
N SER A 103 11.84 -8.87 8.68
CA SER A 103 12.36 -8.09 9.81
C SER A 103 12.27 -8.85 11.13
N GLY A 104 11.16 -9.58 11.36
CA GLY A 104 11.00 -10.41 12.53
C GLY A 104 11.97 -11.59 12.55
N ILE A 105 12.13 -12.29 11.41
CA ILE A 105 13.06 -13.41 11.29
C ILE A 105 14.50 -12.97 11.58
N THR A 106 14.96 -11.88 10.94
CA THR A 106 16.33 -11.38 11.10
C THR A 106 16.60 -10.82 12.50
N ALA A 107 15.61 -10.18 13.13
CA ALA A 107 15.69 -9.76 14.53
C ALA A 107 15.81 -10.95 15.49
N GLY A 108 14.99 -12.00 15.28
CA GLY A 108 15.03 -13.24 16.06
C GLY A 108 16.34 -14.02 15.88
N ALA A 109 16.93 -13.97 14.70
CA ALA A 109 18.26 -14.55 14.42
C ALA A 109 19.41 -13.73 15.00
N GLY A 110 19.14 -12.55 15.59
CA GLY A 110 20.19 -11.66 16.14
C GLY A 110 20.98 -10.87 15.10
N MET A 111 20.51 -10.83 13.83
CA MET A 111 21.17 -10.15 12.73
C MET A 111 20.70 -8.68 12.62
N TYR A 112 20.86 -7.90 13.69
CA TYR A 112 20.34 -6.54 13.79
C TYR A 112 20.85 -5.57 12.73
N ALA A 113 22.13 -5.70 12.36
CA ALA A 113 22.74 -4.87 11.33
C ALA A 113 22.09 -5.08 9.96
N LEU A 114 21.82 -6.35 9.59
CA LEU A 114 21.13 -6.70 8.36
C LEU A 114 19.70 -6.16 8.33
N THR A 115 18.98 -6.29 9.44
CA THR A 115 17.60 -5.80 9.57
C THR A 115 17.52 -4.29 9.40
N LEU A 116 18.44 -3.55 10.01
CA LEU A 116 18.49 -2.09 9.91
C LEU A 116 18.84 -1.63 8.49
N LEU A 117 19.82 -2.27 7.86
CA LEU A 117 20.23 -1.99 6.48
C LEU A 117 19.06 -2.24 5.50
N THR A 118 18.37 -3.37 5.63
CA THR A 118 17.21 -3.71 4.81
C THR A 118 16.08 -2.69 5.01
N ALA A 119 15.81 -2.26 6.24
CA ALA A 119 14.80 -1.26 6.54
C ALA A 119 15.12 0.08 5.85
N VAL A 120 16.37 0.53 5.88
CA VAL A 120 16.79 1.77 5.21
C VAL A 120 16.61 1.66 3.70
N ILE A 121 17.02 0.54 3.08
CA ILE A 121 16.86 0.32 1.64
C ILE A 121 15.39 0.34 1.24
N ILE A 122 14.51 -0.36 1.96
CA ILE A 122 13.08 -0.42 1.64
C ILE A 122 12.42 0.96 1.80
N ILE A 123 12.73 1.70 2.87
CA ILE A 123 12.19 3.04 3.09
C ILE A 123 12.63 3.98 1.97
N LEU A 124 13.89 3.92 1.57
CA LEU A 124 14.44 4.74 0.48
C LEU A 124 13.75 4.39 -0.84
N MET A 125 13.58 3.12 -1.14
CA MET A 125 12.88 2.63 -2.32
C MET A 125 11.42 3.15 -2.35
N ILE A 126 10.66 2.95 -1.27
CA ILE A 126 9.27 3.41 -1.17
C ILE A 126 9.19 4.93 -1.35
N THR A 127 10.07 5.69 -0.72
CA THR A 127 10.10 7.15 -0.82
C THR A 127 10.36 7.63 -2.24
N LEU A 128 11.33 7.02 -2.94
CA LEU A 128 11.64 7.35 -4.34
C LEU A 128 10.45 7.07 -5.27
N PHE A 129 9.83 5.91 -5.13
CA PHE A 129 8.67 5.55 -5.95
C PHE A 129 7.43 6.40 -5.63
N TYR A 130 7.21 6.70 -4.35
CA TYR A 130 6.12 7.56 -3.91
C TYR A 130 6.21 8.96 -4.52
N HIS A 131 7.39 9.57 -4.52
CA HIS A 131 7.59 10.88 -5.16
C HIS A 131 7.35 10.87 -6.67
N LYS A 132 7.67 9.76 -7.34
CA LYS A 132 7.43 9.62 -8.78
C LYS A 132 5.94 9.42 -9.12
N GLN A 133 5.19 8.77 -8.23
CA GLN A 133 3.77 8.46 -8.43
C GLN A 133 2.84 9.67 -8.18
N GLN A 134 3.26 10.66 -7.38
CA GLN A 134 2.45 11.87 -7.11
C GLN A 134 2.23 12.78 -8.32
N ASN A 135 2.86 12.54 -9.46
CA ASN A 135 2.81 13.44 -10.61
C ASN A 135 1.56 13.31 -11.51
N GLY A 136 0.56 12.53 -11.17
CA GLY A 136 -0.70 12.49 -11.91
C GLY A 136 -1.66 11.46 -11.34
N ARG A 137 -2.76 11.91 -10.78
CA ARG A 137 -3.90 11.06 -10.47
C ARG A 137 -4.79 10.95 -11.69
N ILE A 138 -5.33 9.77 -11.90
CA ILE A 138 -6.27 9.51 -12.99
C ILE A 138 -7.67 9.83 -12.48
N TYR A 139 -8.36 10.69 -13.21
CA TYR A 139 -9.76 11.01 -12.97
C TYR A 139 -10.58 10.60 -14.17
N ILE A 140 -11.80 10.15 -13.96
CA ILE A 140 -12.80 9.96 -15.00
C ILE A 140 -13.79 11.11 -14.87
N ALA A 141 -13.86 11.94 -15.91
CA ALA A 141 -14.88 12.95 -16.04
C ALA A 141 -16.05 12.34 -16.84
N VAL A 142 -17.22 12.27 -16.23
CA VAL A 142 -18.47 11.91 -16.88
C VAL A 142 -19.21 13.20 -17.17
N ILE A 143 -19.46 13.49 -18.44
CA ILE A 143 -20.03 14.75 -18.91
C ILE A 143 -21.30 14.44 -19.69
N HIS A 144 -22.42 15.01 -19.25
CA HIS A 144 -23.68 14.95 -19.94
C HIS A 144 -23.93 16.25 -20.70
N TYR A 145 -24.11 16.17 -22.00
CA TYR A 145 -24.29 17.34 -22.85
C TYR A 145 -25.23 17.09 -24.02
N GLN A 146 -25.73 18.16 -24.61
CA GLN A 146 -26.56 18.14 -25.82
C GLN A 146 -25.88 18.91 -26.96
N GLY A 147 -26.01 18.39 -28.16
CA GLY A 147 -25.46 18.99 -29.37
C GLY A 147 -24.01 18.64 -29.68
N THR A 148 -23.66 18.62 -30.96
CA THR A 148 -22.31 18.26 -31.43
C THR A 148 -21.26 19.34 -31.13
N GLN A 149 -21.67 20.62 -31.17
CA GLN A 149 -20.77 21.75 -30.90
C GLN A 149 -20.25 21.75 -29.45
N ALA A 150 -21.12 21.43 -28.47
CA ALA A 150 -20.72 21.31 -27.07
C ALA A 150 -19.64 20.22 -26.86
N GLY A 151 -19.73 19.11 -27.60
CA GLY A 151 -18.72 18.05 -27.53
C GLY A 151 -17.33 18.50 -28.00
N ASP A 152 -17.24 19.30 -29.06
CA ASP A 152 -15.96 19.81 -29.55
C ASP A 152 -15.36 20.88 -28.64
N GLU A 153 -16.20 21.71 -28.03
CA GLU A 153 -15.75 22.70 -27.03
C GLU A 153 -15.23 22.03 -25.74
N ILE A 154 -15.90 20.97 -25.27
CA ILE A 154 -15.44 20.17 -24.14
C ILE A 154 -14.05 19.61 -24.40
N ILE A 155 -13.83 19.03 -25.59
CA ILE A 155 -12.52 18.49 -25.97
C ILE A 155 -11.45 19.59 -26.01
N ARG A 156 -11.77 20.78 -26.48
CA ARG A 156 -10.85 21.92 -26.48
C ARG A 156 -10.50 22.41 -25.07
N CYS A 157 -11.42 22.31 -24.12
CA CYS A 157 -11.17 22.68 -22.71
C CYS A 157 -10.13 21.80 -22.01
N PHE A 158 -9.91 20.57 -22.49
CA PHE A 158 -8.84 19.72 -21.96
C PHE A 158 -7.43 20.23 -22.35
N GLY A 159 -7.30 21.00 -23.41
CA GLY A 159 -6.07 21.67 -23.84
C GLY A 159 -4.90 20.72 -24.04
N LYS A 160 -3.78 20.99 -23.35
CA LYS A 160 -2.55 20.17 -23.41
C LYS A 160 -2.53 18.98 -22.46
N ARG A 161 -3.61 18.74 -21.70
CA ARG A 161 -3.69 17.61 -20.76
C ARG A 161 -3.76 16.29 -21.53
N LYS A 162 -3.18 15.27 -20.94
CA LYS A 162 -3.35 13.92 -21.48
C LYS A 162 -4.75 13.43 -21.10
N TYR A 163 -5.58 13.17 -22.08
CA TYR A 163 -6.92 12.62 -21.92
C TYR A 163 -7.14 11.44 -22.85
N PHE A 164 -8.04 10.56 -22.46
CA PHE A 164 -8.47 9.43 -23.27
C PHE A 164 -9.98 9.24 -23.11
N VAL A 165 -10.71 9.26 -24.24
CA VAL A 165 -12.16 9.04 -24.23
C VAL A 165 -12.41 7.55 -24.05
N LYS A 166 -12.96 7.16 -22.90
CA LYS A 166 -13.30 5.76 -22.59
C LYS A 166 -14.59 5.30 -23.26
N SER A 167 -15.62 6.14 -23.18
CA SER A 167 -16.91 5.85 -23.81
C SER A 167 -17.61 7.14 -24.22
N LYS A 168 -18.41 7.05 -25.27
CA LYS A 168 -19.31 8.10 -25.72
C LYS A 168 -20.63 7.42 -26.06
N THR A 169 -21.66 7.65 -25.26
CA THR A 169 -23.00 7.06 -25.43
C THR A 169 -23.97 8.14 -25.82
N MET A 170 -24.65 7.97 -26.96
CA MET A 170 -25.67 8.90 -27.44
C MET A 170 -27.05 8.29 -27.21
N ARG A 171 -27.92 9.00 -26.49
CA ARG A 171 -29.32 8.62 -26.30
C ARG A 171 -30.22 9.80 -26.68
N ASN A 172 -30.90 9.68 -27.80
CA ASN A 172 -31.71 10.76 -28.39
C ASN A 172 -30.85 12.02 -28.62
N GLU A 173 -31.20 13.13 -27.96
CA GLU A 173 -30.47 14.40 -28.06
C GLU A 173 -29.37 14.55 -26.99
N LYS A 174 -29.28 13.62 -26.03
CA LYS A 174 -28.32 13.65 -24.93
C LYS A 174 -27.13 12.75 -25.21
N THR A 175 -25.95 13.25 -24.93
CA THR A 175 -24.69 12.52 -25.05
C THR A 175 -24.01 12.45 -23.67
N GLU A 176 -23.66 11.25 -23.27
CA GLU A 176 -22.81 10.97 -22.11
C GLU A 176 -21.41 10.64 -22.61
N MET A 177 -20.41 11.36 -22.13
CA MET A 177 -19.02 11.13 -22.47
C MET A 177 -18.18 10.90 -21.20
N ALA A 178 -17.55 9.73 -21.10
CA ALA A 178 -16.60 9.42 -20.05
C ALA A 178 -15.18 9.59 -20.57
N VAL A 179 -14.43 10.49 -19.95
CA VAL A 179 -13.06 10.84 -20.34
C VAL A 179 -12.11 10.60 -19.18
N GLU A 180 -11.09 9.81 -19.40
CA GLU A 180 -9.99 9.64 -18.48
C GLU A 180 -9.00 10.80 -18.65
N ILE A 181 -8.70 11.48 -17.55
CA ILE A 181 -7.86 12.67 -17.53
C ILE A 181 -6.77 12.53 -16.48
N TYR A 182 -5.55 12.89 -16.86
CA TYR A 182 -4.42 12.95 -15.95
C TYR A 182 -4.30 14.37 -15.38
N CYS A 183 -4.71 14.56 -14.12
CA CYS A 183 -4.69 15.86 -13.47
C CYS A 183 -3.94 15.84 -12.15
N ARG A 184 -3.33 16.99 -11.76
CA ARG A 184 -2.89 17.27 -10.39
C ARG A 184 -4.09 17.69 -9.55
N GLN A 185 -4.08 17.36 -8.27
CA GLN A 185 -5.19 17.61 -7.33
C GLN A 185 -5.66 19.08 -7.25
N ASN A 186 -4.83 20.03 -7.65
CA ASN A 186 -5.15 21.48 -7.64
C ASN A 186 -5.62 22.02 -9.00
N ASP A 187 -5.68 21.22 -10.05
CA ASP A 187 -5.98 21.71 -11.40
C ASP A 187 -7.41 21.34 -11.81
N MET A 188 -8.39 21.80 -11.02
CA MET A 188 -9.83 21.57 -11.28
C MET A 188 -10.52 22.74 -12.01
N GLU A 189 -9.80 23.81 -12.32
CA GLU A 189 -10.33 24.99 -13.01
C GLU A 189 -10.98 24.66 -14.36
N PHE A 190 -10.54 23.60 -15.02
CA PHE A 190 -11.13 23.15 -16.28
C PHE A 190 -12.58 22.63 -16.13
N MET A 191 -12.94 22.12 -14.95
CA MET A 191 -14.29 21.65 -14.66
C MET A 191 -15.31 22.79 -14.70
N GLU A 192 -14.95 23.94 -14.14
CA GLU A 192 -15.80 25.16 -14.18
C GLU A 192 -15.97 25.61 -15.61
N LYS A 193 -14.89 25.62 -16.40
CA LYS A 193 -14.93 25.97 -17.83
C LYS A 193 -15.82 25.03 -18.64
N ILE A 194 -15.82 23.73 -18.35
CA ILE A 194 -16.68 22.76 -19.03
C ILE A 194 -18.14 22.96 -18.62
N ARG A 195 -18.41 23.20 -17.34
CA ARG A 195 -19.79 23.45 -16.87
C ARG A 195 -20.41 24.69 -17.50
N ASP A 196 -19.62 25.71 -17.79
CA ASP A 196 -20.07 26.97 -18.36
C ASP A 196 -20.31 26.92 -19.89
N ILE A 197 -20.00 25.76 -20.54
CA ILE A 197 -20.25 25.56 -21.97
C ILE A 197 -21.78 25.38 -22.17
N GLY A 198 -22.33 26.14 -23.12
CA GLY A 198 -23.74 26.01 -23.51
C GLY A 198 -24.05 24.59 -24.04
N GLY A 199 -25.05 23.93 -23.43
CA GLY A 199 -25.43 22.57 -23.77
C GLY A 199 -24.88 21.49 -22.84
N VAL A 200 -23.99 21.82 -21.88
CA VAL A 200 -23.59 20.91 -20.82
C VAL A 200 -24.63 20.93 -19.72
N GLU A 201 -25.13 19.74 -19.35
CA GLU A 201 -26.13 19.57 -18.27
C GLU A 201 -25.45 19.36 -16.91
N ASP A 202 -24.51 18.42 -16.86
CA ASP A 202 -23.74 18.16 -15.67
C ASP A 202 -22.32 17.65 -15.98
N VAL A 203 -21.43 17.76 -15.00
CA VAL A 203 -20.05 17.26 -15.05
C VAL A 203 -19.73 16.61 -13.72
N THR A 204 -19.50 15.31 -13.75
CA THR A 204 -19.10 14.53 -12.57
C THR A 204 -17.66 14.08 -12.71
N LEU A 205 -16.82 14.35 -11.71
CA LEU A 205 -15.44 13.90 -11.67
C LEU A 205 -15.30 12.78 -10.65
N ILE A 206 -14.88 11.61 -11.11
CA ILE A 206 -14.66 10.42 -10.29
C ILE A 206 -13.17 10.13 -10.26
N GLN A 207 -12.59 10.03 -9.05
CA GLN A 207 -11.21 9.59 -8.94
C GLN A 207 -11.13 8.10 -9.28
N TYR A 208 -10.36 7.76 -10.30
CA TYR A 208 -10.16 6.38 -10.70
C TYR A 208 -8.99 5.75 -9.97
N ASN A 209 -9.28 4.75 -9.15
CA ASN A 209 -8.27 4.02 -8.35
C ASN A 209 -8.00 2.60 -8.91
N GLY A 210 -8.22 2.37 -10.18
CA GLY A 210 -7.82 1.11 -10.85
C GLY A 210 -8.80 -0.06 -10.76
N GLU A 211 -9.95 0.06 -10.08
CA GLU A 211 -10.98 -0.99 -10.01
C GLU A 211 -12.27 -0.55 -10.72
N TYR A 212 -12.36 -0.86 -12.02
CA TYR A 212 -13.64 -0.92 -12.71
C TYR A 212 -13.92 -2.39 -13.03
N HIS A 213 -14.71 -3.05 -12.19
CA HIS A 213 -15.37 -4.29 -12.56
C HIS A 213 -16.68 -3.91 -13.25
N GLY A 214 -16.65 -3.94 -14.60
CA GLY A 214 -17.86 -3.94 -15.41
C GLY A 214 -18.53 -5.29 -15.35
#